data_dd553408a0d54917297c8f09745af700
#
_entry.id   dd553408a0d54917297c8f09745af700
#
_cell.length_a   1.000
_cell.length_b   1.000
_cell.length_c   1.000
_cell.angle_alpha   90.00
_cell.angle_beta   90.00
_cell.angle_gamma   90.00
#
_symmetry.space_group_name_H-M   'P 1'
#
loop_
_entity.id
_entity.type
_entity.pdbx_description
1 polymer ?
#
loop_
_entity_poly.entity_id
_entity_poly.type
_entity_poly.pdbx_seq_one_letter_code
_entity_poly.pdbx_strand_id
1 'polypeptide(L)'
;GAFPELEEIIKERLNQEASIGFRAKLKDEYDKDENLLSKVTVEDVRKFGMIPEFLGRLPILFTLEPLSEDTLVRILQEPKNAILKQYEKLLAMDEVKLAFDEDALRAIAHKAKEKKVGARALRAVIEEFMLDIMYEIPKDDNIGMVTITKDYVEKKGSPVITPVSYTHLRAHET
;
A
#
# COMPACT_ATOMS: atom_id res chain seq x y z
N GLY A 1 -10.62 9.31 -2.99
CA GLY A 1 -10.62 10.73 -2.81
C GLY A 1 -12.00 11.32 -2.63
N ALA A 2 -12.04 12.63 -2.50
CA ALA A 2 -13.27 13.37 -2.32
C ALA A 2 -14.02 13.66 -3.65
N PHE A 3 -13.46 13.19 -4.76
CA PHE A 3 -14.01 13.42 -6.10
C PHE A 3 -14.25 12.09 -6.83
N PRO A 4 -15.19 11.23 -6.35
CA PRO A 4 -15.63 10.09 -7.12
C PRO A 4 -16.22 10.62 -8.45
N GLU A 5 -16.22 9.85 -9.50
CA GLU A 5 -16.77 10.25 -10.81
C GLU A 5 -16.01 11.36 -11.57
N LEU A 6 -15.03 12.05 -10.95
CA LEU A 6 -14.24 13.05 -11.68
C LEU A 6 -13.46 12.43 -12.84
N GLU A 7 -12.99 11.20 -12.68
CA GLU A 7 -12.32 10.44 -13.73
C GLU A 7 -13.26 10.18 -14.94
N GLU A 8 -14.54 9.94 -14.69
CA GLU A 8 -15.53 9.75 -15.77
C GLU A 8 -15.76 11.03 -16.56
N ILE A 9 -15.81 12.17 -15.86
CA ILE A 9 -15.93 13.49 -16.50
C ILE A 9 -14.73 13.80 -17.39
N ILE A 10 -13.52 13.47 -16.90
CA ILE A 10 -12.29 13.64 -17.69
C ILE A 10 -12.29 12.71 -18.90
N LYS A 11 -12.67 11.45 -18.74
CA LYS A 11 -12.80 10.47 -19.85
C LYS A 11 -13.80 10.97 -20.90
N GLU A 12 -14.95 11.45 -20.46
CA GLU A 12 -15.97 11.96 -21.38
C GLU A 12 -15.44 13.14 -22.20
N ARG A 13 -14.75 14.11 -21.55
CA ARG A 13 -14.13 15.25 -22.26
C ARG A 13 -13.09 14.78 -23.27
N LEU A 14 -12.17 13.92 -22.87
CA LEU A 14 -11.12 13.43 -23.75
C LEU A 14 -11.67 12.61 -24.93
N ASN A 15 -12.74 11.83 -24.71
CA ASN A 15 -13.43 11.10 -25.78
C ASN A 15 -14.15 12.04 -26.76
N GLN A 16 -14.73 13.15 -26.28
CA GLN A 16 -15.35 14.16 -27.15
C GLN A 16 -14.29 14.87 -28.01
N GLU A 17 -13.15 15.25 -27.43
CA GLU A 17 -12.03 15.85 -28.15
C GLU A 17 -11.43 14.88 -29.19
N ALA A 18 -11.36 13.59 -28.86
CA ALA A 18 -10.86 12.55 -29.78
C ALA A 18 -11.84 12.25 -30.94
N SER A 19 -13.16 12.42 -30.74
CA SER A 19 -14.17 12.16 -31.77
C SER A 19 -14.15 13.21 -32.89
N ILE A 20 -13.69 14.41 -32.62
CA ILE A 20 -13.51 15.49 -33.60
C ILE A 20 -12.27 15.26 -34.47
N GLY A 21 -11.30 14.48 -33.99
CA GLY A 21 -10.07 14.10 -34.70
C GLY A 21 -10.00 12.61 -34.96
N PHE A 22 -10.41 12.12 -36.08
CA PHE A 22 -10.20 10.82 -36.77
C PHE A 22 -9.42 9.68 -36.05
N ARG A 23 -9.63 9.44 -34.73
CA ARG A 23 -8.87 8.41 -33.96
C ARG A 23 -9.77 7.60 -33.03
N ALA A 24 -10.47 6.62 -33.60
CA ALA A 24 -11.17 5.58 -32.81
C ALA A 24 -10.25 4.72 -31.92
N LYS A 25 -8.92 4.81 -32.10
CA LYS A 25 -7.91 4.08 -31.33
C LYS A 25 -7.64 4.64 -29.93
N LEU A 26 -8.05 5.87 -29.62
CA LEU A 26 -7.76 6.54 -28.34
C LEU A 26 -8.70 6.15 -27.21
N LYS A 27 -9.84 5.54 -27.50
CA LYS A 27 -10.85 5.18 -26.50
C LYS A 27 -10.35 4.10 -25.52
N ASP A 28 -9.63 3.10 -26.07
CA ASP A 28 -9.07 2.00 -25.26
C ASP A 28 -7.81 2.41 -24.48
N GLU A 29 -7.14 3.47 -24.91
CA GLU A 29 -5.90 3.98 -24.30
C GLU A 29 -6.21 4.78 -23.02
N TYR A 30 -7.29 5.56 -23.01
CA TYR A 30 -7.71 6.34 -21.83
C TYR A 30 -8.38 5.48 -20.75
N ASP A 31 -8.96 4.34 -21.12
CA ASP A 31 -9.55 3.41 -20.14
C ASP A 31 -8.50 2.65 -19.33
N LYS A 32 -7.25 2.60 -19.83
CA LYS A 32 -6.12 1.95 -19.17
C LYS A 32 -5.14 2.94 -18.51
N ASP A 33 -5.36 4.25 -18.66
CA ASP A 33 -4.47 5.27 -18.11
C ASP A 33 -4.66 5.37 -16.59
N GLU A 34 -3.72 4.77 -15.84
CA GLU A 34 -3.70 4.83 -14.37
C GLU A 34 -3.54 6.28 -13.84
N ASN A 35 -3.14 7.23 -14.69
CA ASN A 35 -2.87 8.61 -14.30
C ASN A 35 -3.84 9.62 -14.95
N LEU A 36 -5.08 9.20 -15.17
CA LEU A 36 -6.10 10.03 -15.82
C LEU A 36 -6.34 11.37 -15.10
N LEU A 37 -6.26 11.36 -13.77
CA LEU A 37 -6.39 12.56 -12.95
C LEU A 37 -5.35 13.64 -13.28
N SER A 38 -4.18 13.30 -13.80
CA SER A 38 -3.17 14.29 -14.21
C SER A 38 -3.65 15.21 -15.33
N LYS A 39 -4.67 14.78 -16.07
CA LYS A 39 -5.27 15.51 -17.19
C LYS A 39 -6.49 16.38 -16.75
N VAL A 40 -6.72 16.50 -15.44
CA VAL A 40 -7.84 17.29 -14.90
C VAL A 40 -7.69 18.78 -15.28
N THR A 41 -8.80 19.39 -15.63
CA THR A 41 -8.91 20.84 -15.89
C THR A 41 -9.87 21.50 -14.90
N VAL A 42 -9.82 22.81 -14.80
CA VAL A 42 -10.76 23.59 -13.98
C VAL A 42 -12.22 23.38 -14.46
N GLU A 43 -12.38 23.15 -15.75
CA GLU A 43 -13.69 22.83 -16.35
C GLU A 43 -14.27 21.52 -15.88
N ASP A 44 -13.43 20.48 -15.73
CA ASP A 44 -13.85 19.18 -15.22
C ASP A 44 -14.34 19.30 -13.77
N VAL A 45 -13.61 20.07 -12.95
CA VAL A 45 -13.96 20.31 -11.55
C VAL A 45 -15.25 21.15 -11.45
N ARG A 46 -15.50 22.07 -12.39
CA ARG A 46 -16.76 22.81 -12.48
C ARG A 46 -17.91 21.90 -12.88
N LYS A 47 -17.72 21.01 -13.85
CA LYS A 47 -18.73 20.01 -14.25
C LYS A 47 -19.06 19.04 -13.11
N PHE A 48 -18.07 18.71 -12.29
CA PHE A 48 -18.25 17.90 -11.09
C PHE A 48 -19.19 18.56 -10.06
N GLY A 49 -19.39 19.89 -10.13
CA GLY A 49 -20.33 20.63 -9.29
C GLY A 49 -19.69 21.64 -8.34
N MET A 50 -18.40 21.94 -8.49
CA MET A 50 -17.80 23.03 -7.71
C MET A 50 -18.23 24.39 -8.21
N ILE A 51 -18.57 25.28 -7.26
CA ILE A 51 -19.06 26.65 -7.53
C ILE A 51 -17.95 27.45 -8.22
N PRO A 52 -18.24 28.14 -9.35
CA PRO A 52 -17.25 28.91 -10.10
C PRO A 52 -16.53 29.99 -9.27
N GLU A 53 -17.24 30.67 -8.37
CA GLU A 53 -16.67 31.68 -7.48
C GLU A 53 -15.60 31.09 -6.54
N PHE A 54 -15.81 29.86 -6.09
CA PHE A 54 -14.84 29.13 -5.25
C PHE A 54 -13.63 28.73 -6.07
N LEU A 55 -13.83 28.17 -7.28
CA LEU A 55 -12.73 27.81 -8.18
C LEU A 55 -11.87 29.00 -8.57
N GLY A 56 -12.47 30.18 -8.79
CA GLY A 56 -11.75 31.42 -9.07
C GLY A 56 -10.86 31.91 -7.92
N ARG A 57 -11.08 31.44 -6.71
CA ARG A 57 -10.26 31.76 -5.52
C ARG A 57 -9.15 30.73 -5.25
N LEU A 58 -9.20 29.55 -5.89
CA LEU A 58 -8.18 28.53 -5.77
C LEU A 58 -7.06 28.81 -6.81
N PRO A 59 -5.87 29.20 -6.37
CA PRO A 59 -4.82 29.66 -7.30
C PRO A 59 -4.19 28.50 -8.07
N ILE A 60 -4.28 27.26 -7.56
CA ILE A 60 -3.57 26.10 -8.11
C ILE A 60 -4.47 24.87 -8.05
N LEU A 61 -4.54 24.14 -9.16
CA LEU A 61 -5.08 22.80 -9.28
C LEU A 61 -3.94 21.83 -9.52
N PHE A 62 -3.79 20.86 -8.65
CA PHE A 62 -2.80 19.79 -8.83
C PHE A 62 -3.39 18.43 -8.46
N THR A 63 -2.80 17.38 -8.99
CA THR A 63 -3.19 16.00 -8.74
C THR A 63 -2.04 15.22 -8.12
N LEU A 64 -2.39 14.20 -7.36
CA LEU A 64 -1.43 13.25 -6.82
C LEU A 64 -1.40 12.02 -7.73
N GLU A 65 -0.21 11.55 -8.03
CA GLU A 65 -0.03 10.30 -8.76
C GLU A 65 -0.38 9.09 -7.89
N PRO A 66 -0.84 7.99 -8.50
CA PRO A 66 -1.01 6.72 -7.80
C PRO A 66 0.32 6.26 -7.21
N LEU A 67 0.28 5.64 -6.03
CA LEU A 67 1.49 5.12 -5.39
C LEU A 67 2.01 3.89 -6.18
N SER A 68 3.30 3.93 -6.52
CA SER A 68 3.99 2.75 -7.07
C SER A 68 4.20 1.69 -6.00
N GLU A 69 4.44 0.43 -6.41
CA GLU A 69 4.77 -0.66 -5.47
C GLU A 69 6.03 -0.35 -4.67
N ASP A 70 7.06 0.22 -5.30
CA ASP A 70 8.30 0.62 -4.61
C ASP A 70 8.04 1.68 -3.55
N THR A 71 7.16 2.65 -3.84
CA THR A 71 6.76 3.66 -2.86
C THR A 71 5.99 3.03 -1.69
N LEU A 72 5.12 2.06 -1.96
CA LEU A 72 4.39 1.33 -0.92
C LEU A 72 5.35 0.51 -0.03
N VAL A 73 6.37 -0.15 -0.61
CA VAL A 73 7.43 -0.84 0.15
C VAL A 73 8.19 0.13 1.04
N ARG A 74 8.56 1.31 0.54
CA ARG A 74 9.23 2.35 1.34
C ARG A 74 8.36 2.84 2.50
N ILE A 75 7.06 3.03 2.29
CA ILE A 75 6.10 3.40 3.34
C ILE A 75 6.04 2.35 4.46
N LEU A 76 6.23 1.08 4.13
CA LEU A 76 6.24 0.00 5.11
C LEU A 76 7.46 0.05 6.06
N GLN A 77 8.61 0.52 5.58
CA GLN A 77 9.89 0.39 6.28
C GLN A 77 10.47 1.72 6.79
N GLU A 78 10.44 2.78 5.97
CA GLU A 78 11.21 3.99 6.22
C GLU A 78 10.69 4.87 7.37
N PRO A 79 9.38 5.13 7.54
CA PRO A 79 8.89 6.03 8.59
C PRO A 79 9.30 5.56 9.99
N LYS A 80 9.53 6.51 10.91
CA LYS A 80 9.84 6.21 12.33
C LYS A 80 8.77 5.33 12.99
N ASN A 81 7.50 5.55 12.62
CA ASN A 81 6.35 4.80 13.09
C ASN A 81 5.76 3.93 11.98
N ALA A 82 6.63 3.34 11.14
CA ALA A 82 6.18 2.41 10.11
C ALA A 82 5.36 1.27 10.73
N ILE A 83 4.38 0.79 9.97
CA ILE A 83 3.45 -0.25 10.45
C ILE A 83 4.22 -1.50 10.89
N LEU A 84 5.21 -1.92 10.12
CA LEU A 84 6.02 -3.10 10.46
C LEU A 84 6.78 -2.92 11.77
N LYS A 85 7.37 -1.74 11.99
CA LYS A 85 8.08 -1.43 13.25
C LYS A 85 7.18 -1.47 14.49
N GLN A 86 5.88 -1.22 14.33
CA GLN A 86 4.92 -1.35 15.43
C GLN A 86 4.74 -2.82 15.81
N TYR A 87 4.60 -3.72 14.83
CA TYR A 87 4.50 -5.17 15.07
C TYR A 87 5.80 -5.77 15.58
N GLU A 88 6.95 -5.33 15.04
CA GLU A 88 8.27 -5.71 15.57
C GLU A 88 8.41 -5.40 17.06
N LYS A 89 7.97 -4.20 17.47
CA LYS A 89 8.00 -3.80 18.90
C LYS A 89 7.04 -4.63 19.75
N LEU A 90 5.86 -4.95 19.24
CA LEU A 90 4.90 -5.78 19.98
C LEU A 90 5.45 -7.17 20.24
N LEU A 91 5.98 -7.86 19.22
CA LEU A 91 6.59 -9.18 19.38
C LEU A 91 7.89 -9.16 20.17
N ALA A 92 8.65 -8.07 20.12
CA ALA A 92 9.84 -7.89 20.95
C ALA A 92 9.52 -7.83 22.47
N MET A 93 8.29 -7.51 22.87
CA MET A 93 7.86 -7.59 24.28
C MET A 93 7.76 -9.04 24.77
N ASP A 94 7.52 -9.97 23.85
CA ASP A 94 7.52 -11.42 24.07
C ASP A 94 8.86 -12.07 23.69
N GLU A 95 9.94 -11.27 23.61
CA GLU A 95 11.31 -11.69 23.25
C GLU A 95 11.43 -12.33 21.85
N VAL A 96 10.43 -12.13 20.98
CA VAL A 96 10.40 -12.65 19.62
C VAL A 96 10.82 -11.57 18.61
N LYS A 97 11.78 -11.89 17.75
CA LYS A 97 12.21 -11.03 16.66
C LYS A 97 11.34 -11.27 15.42
N LEU A 98 10.73 -10.21 14.89
CA LEU A 98 10.00 -10.24 13.63
C LEU A 98 10.91 -9.78 12.49
N ALA A 99 10.91 -10.50 11.37
CA ALA A 99 11.59 -10.13 10.14
C ALA A 99 10.68 -10.33 8.93
N PHE A 100 10.94 -9.58 7.88
CA PHE A 100 10.22 -9.67 6.61
C PHE A 100 11.22 -9.85 5.48
N ASP A 101 10.99 -10.84 4.63
CA ASP A 101 11.75 -10.99 3.39
C ASP A 101 11.37 -9.88 2.40
N GLU A 102 12.29 -9.51 1.52
CA GLU A 102 12.05 -8.49 0.51
C GLU A 102 10.88 -8.86 -0.42
N ASP A 103 10.79 -10.13 -0.79
CA ASP A 103 9.70 -10.65 -1.61
C ASP A 103 8.35 -10.60 -0.88
N ALA A 104 8.33 -10.76 0.44
CA ALA A 104 7.13 -10.60 1.26
C ALA A 104 6.65 -9.14 1.26
N LEU A 105 7.57 -8.18 1.38
CA LEU A 105 7.25 -6.75 1.32
C LEU A 105 6.66 -6.36 -0.03
N ARG A 106 7.21 -6.89 -1.13
CA ARG A 106 6.69 -6.69 -2.48
C ARG A 106 5.30 -7.31 -2.64
N ALA A 107 5.06 -8.50 -2.11
CA ALA A 107 3.75 -9.15 -2.11
C ALA A 107 2.70 -8.34 -1.34
N ILE A 108 3.06 -7.78 -0.18
CA ILE A 108 2.20 -6.88 0.59
C ILE A 108 1.85 -5.62 -0.21
N ALA A 109 2.85 -4.99 -0.83
CA ALA A 109 2.66 -3.80 -1.66
C ALA A 109 1.76 -4.09 -2.88
N HIS A 110 1.96 -5.21 -3.54
CA HIS A 110 1.14 -5.66 -4.67
C HIS A 110 -0.33 -5.86 -4.28
N LYS A 111 -0.61 -6.61 -3.21
CA LYS A 111 -1.96 -6.79 -2.67
C LYS A 111 -2.62 -5.46 -2.26
N ALA A 112 -1.84 -4.53 -1.71
CA ALA A 112 -2.34 -3.21 -1.35
C ALA A 112 -2.71 -2.38 -2.58
N LYS A 113 -1.90 -2.46 -3.66
CA LYS A 113 -2.17 -1.79 -4.93
C LYS A 113 -3.46 -2.30 -5.58
N GLU A 114 -3.70 -3.62 -5.56
CA GLU A 114 -4.93 -4.23 -6.08
C GLU A 114 -6.20 -3.69 -5.40
N LYS A 115 -6.14 -3.37 -4.12
CA LYS A 115 -7.28 -2.80 -3.36
C LYS A 115 -7.63 -1.36 -3.76
N LYS A 116 -6.81 -0.67 -4.56
CA LYS A 116 -7.03 0.69 -5.11
C LYS A 116 -7.37 1.79 -4.08
N VAL A 117 -7.03 1.59 -2.81
CA VAL A 117 -7.27 2.56 -1.72
C VAL A 117 -5.98 3.17 -1.16
N GLY A 118 -4.89 3.07 -1.92
CA GLY A 118 -3.58 3.65 -1.59
C GLY A 118 -2.93 3.02 -0.36
N ALA A 119 -2.14 3.82 0.36
CA ALA A 119 -1.38 3.35 1.52
C ALA A 119 -2.24 2.80 2.68
N ARG A 120 -3.52 3.17 2.76
CA ARG A 120 -4.45 2.63 3.77
C ARG A 120 -4.63 1.12 3.64
N ALA A 121 -4.54 0.59 2.41
CA ALA A 121 -4.62 -0.85 2.18
C ALA A 121 -3.49 -1.63 2.83
N LEU A 122 -2.31 -1.03 3.00
CA LEU A 122 -1.16 -1.69 3.62
C LEU A 122 -1.49 -2.20 5.03
N ARG A 123 -2.14 -1.36 5.85
CA ARG A 123 -2.54 -1.77 7.20
C ARG A 123 -3.48 -2.97 7.15
N ALA A 124 -4.54 -2.91 6.34
CA ALA A 124 -5.50 -4.00 6.23
C ALA A 124 -4.87 -5.31 5.72
N VAL A 125 -3.94 -5.23 4.77
CA VAL A 125 -3.21 -6.41 4.26
C VAL A 125 -2.34 -7.03 5.34
N ILE A 126 -1.63 -6.20 6.13
CA ILE A 126 -0.77 -6.69 7.21
C ILE A 126 -1.60 -7.29 8.34
N GLU A 127 -2.67 -6.62 8.77
CA GLU A 127 -3.56 -7.10 9.82
C GLU A 127 -4.14 -8.48 9.48
N GLU A 128 -4.41 -8.76 8.21
CA GLU A 128 -5.00 -10.03 7.76
C GLU A 128 -4.16 -11.26 8.13
N PHE A 129 -2.81 -11.17 8.09
CA PHE A 129 -1.93 -12.29 8.43
C PHE A 129 -1.22 -12.12 9.78
N MET A 130 -1.10 -10.90 10.29
CA MET A 130 -0.42 -10.67 11.58
C MET A 130 -1.27 -11.08 12.78
N LEU A 131 -2.60 -11.09 12.65
CA LEU A 131 -3.48 -11.52 13.74
C LEU A 131 -3.18 -12.95 14.18
N ASP A 132 -2.98 -13.85 13.22
CA ASP A 132 -2.66 -15.26 13.51
C ASP A 132 -1.31 -15.39 14.23
N ILE A 133 -0.30 -14.65 13.75
CA ILE A 133 1.03 -14.61 14.37
C ILE A 133 0.97 -14.06 15.79
N MET A 134 0.28 -12.95 16.00
CA MET A 134 0.14 -12.33 17.32
C MET A 134 -0.60 -13.22 18.32
N TYR A 135 -1.46 -14.13 17.83
CA TYR A 135 -2.20 -15.04 18.67
C TYR A 135 -1.43 -16.34 18.98
N GLU A 136 -0.67 -16.87 18.02
CA GLU A 136 -0.01 -18.18 18.14
C GLU A 136 1.40 -18.09 18.74
N ILE A 137 2.17 -17.10 18.32
CA ILE A 137 3.59 -16.98 18.67
C ILE A 137 3.84 -16.80 20.18
N PRO A 138 3.11 -15.93 20.92
CA PRO A 138 3.34 -15.74 22.35
C PRO A 138 3.06 -16.97 23.22
N LYS A 139 2.51 -18.05 22.67
CA LYS A 139 2.20 -19.28 23.40
C LYS A 139 3.37 -20.26 23.47
N ASP A 140 4.42 -20.04 22.71
CA ASP A 140 5.58 -20.92 22.61
C ASP A 140 6.87 -20.19 22.97
N ASP A 141 7.36 -20.38 24.18
CA ASP A 141 8.58 -19.75 24.71
C ASP A 141 9.86 -20.18 23.96
N ASN A 142 9.77 -21.16 23.06
CA ASN A 142 10.91 -21.63 22.27
C ASN A 142 11.15 -20.83 20.99
N ILE A 143 10.25 -19.90 20.63
CA ILE A 143 10.33 -19.12 19.41
C ILE A 143 11.20 -17.88 19.64
N GLY A 144 12.35 -17.80 18.94
CA GLY A 144 13.24 -16.64 19.01
C GLY A 144 13.03 -15.65 17.85
N MET A 145 12.68 -16.15 16.67
CA MET A 145 12.50 -15.30 15.49
C MET A 145 11.42 -15.85 14.56
N VAL A 146 10.64 -14.95 14.00
CA VAL A 146 9.63 -15.24 12.98
C VAL A 146 9.94 -14.44 11.73
N THR A 147 10.11 -15.12 10.60
CA THR A 147 10.35 -14.51 9.30
C THR A 147 9.12 -14.67 8.41
N ILE A 148 8.57 -13.56 7.96
CA ILE A 148 7.44 -13.51 7.06
C ILE A 148 7.96 -13.64 5.63
N THR A 149 7.50 -14.69 4.94
CA THR A 149 7.83 -14.98 3.55
C THR A 149 6.69 -14.58 2.62
N LYS A 150 6.99 -14.48 1.32
CA LYS A 150 6.00 -14.25 0.27
C LYS A 150 4.87 -15.29 0.31
N ASP A 151 5.22 -16.57 0.46
CA ASP A 151 4.25 -17.66 0.46
C ASP A 151 3.25 -17.53 1.61
N TYR A 152 3.71 -17.06 2.77
CA TYR A 152 2.84 -16.80 3.90
C TYR A 152 1.88 -15.63 3.62
N VAL A 153 2.37 -14.53 3.07
CA VAL A 153 1.54 -13.38 2.67
C VAL A 153 0.48 -13.79 1.65
N GLU A 154 0.82 -14.69 0.72
CA GLU A 154 -0.10 -15.22 -0.29
C GLU A 154 -1.02 -16.35 0.23
N LYS A 155 -0.92 -16.74 1.50
CA LYS A 155 -1.66 -17.85 2.13
C LYS A 155 -1.35 -19.22 1.49
N LYS A 156 -0.13 -19.40 0.98
CA LYS A 156 0.35 -20.64 0.37
C LYS A 156 1.29 -21.44 1.27
N GLY A 157 1.71 -20.86 2.40
CA GLY A 157 2.68 -21.47 3.31
C GLY A 157 2.55 -20.95 4.73
N SER A 158 3.46 -21.39 5.59
CA SER A 158 3.59 -20.94 6.99
C SER A 158 4.77 -19.98 7.13
N PRO A 159 4.80 -19.10 8.15
CA PRO A 159 5.97 -18.28 8.44
C PRO A 159 7.15 -19.16 8.82
N VAL A 160 8.37 -18.68 8.58
CA VAL A 160 9.58 -19.40 9.00
C VAL A 160 9.86 -19.07 10.46
N ILE A 161 9.79 -20.09 11.32
CA ILE A 161 10.01 -19.97 12.76
C ILE A 161 11.42 -20.48 13.08
N THR A 162 12.20 -19.66 13.77
CA THR A 162 13.53 -20.01 14.24
C THR A 162 13.52 -20.08 15.77
N PRO A 163 13.90 -21.22 16.37
CA PRO A 163 13.91 -21.35 17.82
C PRO A 163 14.99 -20.48 18.47
N VAL A 164 14.81 -20.20 19.76
CA VAL A 164 15.81 -19.50 20.58
C VAL A 164 17.10 -20.32 20.61
N SER A 165 18.20 -19.75 20.12
CA SER A 165 19.51 -20.36 20.21
C SER A 165 20.13 -20.04 21.58
N TYR A 166 20.16 -20.99 22.51
CA TYR A 166 20.76 -20.85 23.85
C TYR A 166 22.30 -20.74 23.86
N THR A 167 22.92 -20.37 22.75
CA THR A 167 24.38 -20.33 22.63
C THR A 167 25.06 -19.14 23.29
N HIS A 168 24.36 -18.20 23.89
CA HIS A 168 24.94 -16.98 24.47
C HIS A 168 24.93 -16.88 26.02
N LEU A 169 24.49 -17.92 26.74
CA LEU A 169 24.44 -17.90 28.22
C LEU A 169 25.60 -18.54 28.94
N ARG A 170 26.73 -18.89 28.25
CA ARG A 170 27.93 -19.52 28.88
C ARG A 170 29.21 -18.67 28.85
N ALA A 171 29.13 -17.37 28.68
CA ALA A 171 30.34 -16.53 28.61
C ALA A 171 30.57 -15.55 29.77
N HIS A 172 29.84 -15.67 30.89
CA HIS A 172 30.06 -14.82 32.06
C HIS A 172 30.07 -15.53 33.40
N GLU A 173 30.56 -16.77 33.45
CA GLU A 173 30.97 -17.43 34.71
C GLU A 173 32.35 -18.04 34.56
N THR A 174 33.39 -17.21 34.66
CA THR A 174 34.72 -17.54 35.23
C THR A 174 35.40 -16.25 35.66
#